data_5f78c899d11990df21062980e3a9ca12
#
_entry.id   5f78c899d11990df21062980e3a9ca12
#
_cell.length_a   1.000
_cell.length_b   1.000
_cell.length_c   1.000
_cell.angle_alpha   90.00
_cell.angle_beta   90.00
_cell.angle_gamma   90.00
#
_symmetry.space_group_name_H-M   'P 1'
#
loop_
_entity.id
_entity.type
_entity.pdbx_description
1 polymer ?
#
loop_
_entity_poly.entity_id
_entity_poly.type
_entity_poly.pdbx_seq_one_letter_code
_entity_poly.pdbx_strand_id
1 'polypeptide(L)'
;MSKERFTETVGGSEGPISPYDQIAALYDPWSRSVIEDVAFYVAEARKAARRAGGRGRSPVVELGVGTGRIAIPTAEAGVPVIGIDSSAGMLAVCRERAETAGVGDLLDLRLGDLRDPPVGERTMLVTCPFRAYLHLASDEERLAALKCARDLLQPGGRLVFDVFAPSREDIEETDGRWLEREPGIWERADWDEQARRLTLRVRREAEATTMTLSWLPAGEWAVLLDRAGFEVDACYGWFDRRPYDGGEDSIWIARRT
;
A
#
# COMPACT_ATOMS: atom_id res chain seq x y z
N MET A 1 -26.91 33.28 -39.67
CA MET A 1 -25.83 32.33 -39.93
C MET A 1 -24.95 32.26 -38.70
N SER A 2 -25.31 31.39 -37.77
CA SER A 2 -24.57 31.19 -36.50
C SER A 2 -23.54 30.08 -36.71
N LYS A 3 -22.29 30.39 -36.37
CA LYS A 3 -21.19 29.42 -36.37
C LYS A 3 -21.22 28.67 -35.03
N GLU A 4 -21.60 27.40 -35.07
CA GLU A 4 -21.39 26.50 -33.97
C GLU A 4 -19.89 26.18 -33.86
N ARG A 5 -19.31 26.46 -32.70
CA ARG A 5 -17.95 26.02 -32.33
C ARG A 5 -18.08 24.61 -31.74
N PHE A 6 -17.58 23.63 -32.46
CA PHE A 6 -17.28 22.32 -31.90
C PHE A 6 -16.13 22.48 -30.92
N THR A 7 -16.37 22.20 -29.66
CA THR A 7 -15.32 21.97 -28.68
C THR A 7 -14.84 20.52 -28.83
N GLU A 8 -13.63 20.34 -29.32
CA GLU A 8 -12.93 19.06 -29.25
C GLU A 8 -12.75 18.66 -27.79
N THR A 9 -13.36 17.55 -27.42
CA THR A 9 -13.10 16.85 -26.16
C THR A 9 -11.73 16.20 -26.30
N VAL A 10 -10.76 16.69 -25.55
CA VAL A 10 -9.43 16.07 -25.43
C VAL A 10 -9.62 14.68 -24.87
N GLY A 11 -9.34 13.65 -25.68
CA GLY A 11 -9.33 12.27 -25.29
C GLY A 11 -8.26 12.04 -24.21
N GLY A 12 -8.70 11.72 -23.00
CA GLY A 12 -7.81 11.25 -21.95
C GLY A 12 -7.18 9.93 -22.40
N SER A 13 -5.87 9.85 -22.41
CA SER A 13 -5.15 8.59 -22.58
C SER A 13 -5.52 7.70 -21.40
N GLU A 14 -6.32 6.65 -21.65
CA GLU A 14 -6.52 5.58 -20.69
C GLU A 14 -5.14 4.93 -20.44
N GLY A 15 -4.58 5.14 -19.27
CA GLY A 15 -3.40 4.43 -18.81
C GLY A 15 -3.70 2.92 -18.70
N PRO A 16 -2.68 2.06 -18.59
CA PRO A 16 -2.91 0.63 -18.47
C PRO A 16 -3.82 0.36 -17.28
N ILE A 17 -4.90 -0.42 -17.49
CA ILE A 17 -5.86 -0.81 -16.47
C ILE A 17 -5.12 -1.58 -15.38
N SER A 18 -5.22 -1.12 -14.13
CA SER A 18 -4.64 -1.82 -12.98
C SER A 18 -5.30 -3.19 -12.81
N PRO A 19 -4.56 -4.26 -12.48
CA PRO A 19 -5.17 -5.56 -12.13
C PRO A 19 -6.21 -5.44 -11.01
N TYR A 20 -6.07 -4.45 -10.16
CA TYR A 20 -6.98 -4.16 -9.05
C TYR A 20 -8.29 -3.48 -9.47
N ASP A 21 -8.36 -2.82 -10.63
CA ASP A 21 -9.61 -2.25 -11.13
C ASP A 21 -10.69 -3.32 -11.35
N GLN A 22 -10.26 -4.53 -11.77
CA GLN A 22 -11.16 -5.64 -12.05
C GLN A 22 -11.70 -6.31 -10.78
N ILE A 23 -11.01 -6.17 -9.65
CA ILE A 23 -11.37 -6.84 -8.40
C ILE A 23 -11.63 -5.88 -7.24
N ALA A 24 -11.76 -4.59 -7.49
CA ALA A 24 -11.96 -3.62 -6.41
C ALA A 24 -13.14 -4.01 -5.49
N ALA A 25 -14.23 -4.52 -6.05
CA ALA A 25 -15.38 -5.03 -5.29
C ALA A 25 -15.12 -6.38 -4.58
N LEU A 26 -14.18 -7.17 -5.08
CA LEU A 26 -13.80 -8.46 -4.51
C LEU A 26 -12.70 -8.33 -3.44
N TYR A 27 -11.93 -7.25 -3.49
CA TYR A 27 -10.74 -7.07 -2.67
C TYR A 27 -11.03 -7.12 -1.16
N ASP A 28 -12.03 -6.37 -0.69
CA ASP A 28 -12.38 -6.37 0.72
C ASP A 28 -12.89 -7.72 1.23
N PRO A 29 -13.80 -8.44 0.53
CA PRO A 29 -14.12 -9.80 0.88
C PRO A 29 -12.91 -10.73 0.92
N TRP A 30 -11.98 -10.62 -0.04
CA TRP A 30 -10.78 -11.46 -0.10
C TRP A 30 -9.78 -11.16 1.03
N SER A 31 -9.62 -9.89 1.43
CA SER A 31 -8.66 -9.46 2.46
C SER A 31 -9.29 -9.33 3.87
N ARG A 32 -10.51 -9.81 4.06
CA ARG A 32 -11.32 -9.57 5.26
C ARG A 32 -10.71 -10.09 6.56
N SER A 33 -10.00 -11.19 6.50
CA SER A 33 -9.37 -11.83 7.67
C SER A 33 -8.14 -11.08 8.19
N VAL A 34 -7.57 -10.13 7.43
CA VAL A 34 -6.37 -9.40 7.84
C VAL A 34 -6.76 -8.08 8.50
N ILE A 35 -6.69 -8.03 9.83
CA ILE A 35 -7.11 -6.86 10.63
C ILE A 35 -6.05 -6.41 11.65
N GLU A 36 -5.02 -7.21 11.90
CA GLU A 36 -4.04 -6.99 12.96
C GLU A 36 -3.18 -5.75 12.74
N ASP A 37 -2.95 -5.39 11.48
CA ASP A 37 -2.14 -4.24 11.09
C ASP A 37 -2.85 -2.89 11.28
N VAL A 38 -4.20 -2.85 11.24
CA VAL A 38 -4.98 -1.61 11.34
C VAL A 38 -4.62 -0.82 12.60
N ALA A 39 -4.66 -1.49 13.76
CA ALA A 39 -4.37 -0.84 15.04
C ALA A 39 -2.94 -0.30 15.10
N PHE A 40 -1.98 -1.02 14.49
CA PHE A 40 -0.58 -0.63 14.42
C PHE A 40 -0.40 0.66 13.61
N TYR A 41 -0.91 0.70 12.36
CA TYR A 41 -0.79 1.87 11.50
C TYR A 41 -1.52 3.10 12.04
N VAL A 42 -2.73 2.94 12.59
CA VAL A 42 -3.46 4.02 13.26
C VAL A 42 -2.68 4.58 14.45
N ALA A 43 -2.01 3.72 15.22
CA ALA A 43 -1.17 4.16 16.33
C ALA A 43 0.04 4.97 15.85
N GLU A 44 0.71 4.58 14.76
CA GLU A 44 1.81 5.35 14.17
C GLU A 44 1.32 6.70 13.62
N ALA A 45 0.15 6.73 12.95
CA ALA A 45 -0.47 7.96 12.47
C ALA A 45 -0.76 8.96 13.61
N ARG A 46 -1.35 8.48 14.71
CA ARG A 46 -1.58 9.30 15.91
C ARG A 46 -0.28 9.82 16.55
N LYS A 47 0.79 9.02 16.54
CA LYS A 47 2.11 9.46 17.03
C LYS A 47 2.68 10.57 16.15
N ALA A 48 2.59 10.43 14.83
CA ALA A 48 3.04 11.42 13.87
C ALA A 48 2.27 12.75 14.03
N ALA A 49 0.95 12.69 14.12
CA ALA A 49 0.09 13.86 14.31
C ALA A 49 0.44 14.65 15.58
N ARG A 50 0.76 13.95 16.70
CA ARG A 50 1.22 14.59 17.93
C ARG A 50 2.59 15.27 17.76
N ARG A 51 3.52 14.67 17.03
CA ARG A 51 4.86 15.23 16.75
C ARG A 51 4.82 16.48 15.88
N ALA A 52 3.86 16.57 14.98
CA ALA A 52 3.65 17.75 14.13
C ALA A 52 3.22 19.01 14.90
N GLY A 53 3.14 18.97 16.22
CA GLY A 53 2.97 20.14 17.08
C GLY A 53 1.57 20.76 17.11
N GLY A 54 0.54 20.06 16.67
CA GLY A 54 -0.87 20.46 16.80
C GLY A 54 -1.27 21.74 16.02
N ARG A 55 -0.35 22.36 15.30
CA ARG A 55 -0.61 23.54 14.44
C ARG A 55 -0.95 23.06 13.03
N GLY A 56 -2.23 22.85 12.77
CA GLY A 56 -2.71 22.29 11.51
C GLY A 56 -2.48 20.76 11.50
N ARG A 57 -3.52 20.01 11.12
CA ARG A 57 -3.43 18.54 11.03
C ARG A 57 -2.50 18.20 9.87
N SER A 58 -1.21 17.95 10.14
CA SER A 58 -0.31 17.41 9.12
C SER A 58 -0.87 16.06 8.65
N PRO A 59 -1.19 15.88 7.38
CA PRO A 59 -1.74 14.63 6.89
C PRO A 59 -0.69 13.51 6.96
N VAL A 60 -1.15 12.29 7.05
CA VAL A 60 -0.35 11.10 6.69
C VAL A 60 -0.47 10.91 5.19
N VAL A 61 0.61 10.50 4.54
CA VAL A 61 0.55 10.03 3.14
C VAL A 61 0.55 8.51 3.16
N GLU A 62 -0.47 7.89 2.57
CA GLU A 62 -0.58 6.44 2.42
C GLU A 62 -0.39 6.05 0.96
N LEU A 63 0.66 5.29 0.68
CA LEU A 63 0.99 4.76 -0.64
C LEU A 63 0.37 3.38 -0.81
N GLY A 64 -0.41 3.16 -1.87
CA GLY A 64 -1.22 1.96 -2.06
C GLY A 64 -2.43 1.95 -1.13
N VAL A 65 -3.20 3.06 -1.09
CA VAL A 65 -4.34 3.21 -0.17
C VAL A 65 -5.45 2.19 -0.41
N GLY A 66 -5.55 1.62 -1.60
CA GLY A 66 -6.54 0.61 -1.96
C GLY A 66 -7.97 1.08 -1.69
N THR A 67 -8.76 0.24 -1.04
CA THR A 67 -10.15 0.52 -0.61
C THR A 67 -10.23 1.30 0.70
N GLY A 68 -9.09 1.78 1.24
CA GLY A 68 -9.06 2.60 2.45
C GLY A 68 -9.03 1.81 3.76
N ARG A 69 -8.60 0.56 3.74
CA ARG A 69 -8.59 -0.34 4.90
C ARG A 69 -7.83 0.23 6.11
N ILE A 70 -6.74 0.98 5.88
CA ILE A 70 -5.97 1.69 6.90
C ILE A 70 -6.34 3.17 6.95
N ALA A 71 -6.53 3.81 5.79
CA ALA A 71 -6.81 5.25 5.69
C ALA A 71 -8.11 5.66 6.41
N ILE A 72 -9.19 4.88 6.26
CA ILE A 72 -10.48 5.19 6.88
C ILE A 72 -10.39 5.14 8.41
N PRO A 73 -9.92 4.07 9.07
CA PRO A 73 -9.72 4.06 10.51
C PRO A 73 -8.74 5.14 11.01
N THR A 74 -7.75 5.53 10.18
CA THR A 74 -6.84 6.63 10.49
C THR A 74 -7.60 7.97 10.50
N ALA A 75 -8.48 8.20 9.53
CA ALA A 75 -9.34 9.38 9.48
C ALA A 75 -10.36 9.40 10.61
N GLU A 76 -10.99 8.26 10.95
CA GLU A 76 -11.87 8.13 12.13
C GLU A 76 -11.14 8.47 13.45
N ALA A 77 -9.83 8.21 13.50
CA ALA A 77 -8.97 8.63 14.62
C ALA A 77 -8.66 10.15 14.62
N GLY A 78 -9.21 10.91 13.66
CA GLY A 78 -9.05 12.36 13.52
C GLY A 78 -7.75 12.79 12.84
N VAL A 79 -7.07 11.91 12.12
CA VAL A 79 -5.84 12.21 11.38
C VAL A 79 -6.15 12.28 9.89
N PRO A 80 -5.93 13.42 9.20
CA PRO A 80 -6.11 13.52 7.75
C PRO A 80 -5.15 12.60 7.00
N VAL A 81 -5.62 12.05 5.87
CA VAL A 81 -4.83 11.17 5.02
C VAL A 81 -4.85 11.66 3.57
N ILE A 82 -3.69 11.70 2.94
CA ILE A 82 -3.53 11.77 1.49
C ILE A 82 -3.28 10.34 1.01
N GLY A 83 -4.27 9.74 0.34
CA GLY A 83 -4.22 8.36 -0.14
C GLY A 83 -3.88 8.29 -1.61
N ILE A 84 -2.83 7.54 -1.96
CA ILE A 84 -2.39 7.34 -3.35
C ILE A 84 -2.62 5.89 -3.75
N ASP A 85 -3.23 5.69 -4.91
CA ASP A 85 -3.32 4.36 -5.54
C ASP A 85 -3.28 4.49 -7.07
N SER A 86 -2.77 3.46 -7.72
CA SER A 86 -2.73 3.37 -9.18
C SER A 86 -4.03 2.84 -9.79
N SER A 87 -4.97 2.35 -8.98
CA SER A 87 -6.27 1.84 -9.39
C SER A 87 -7.37 2.85 -9.14
N ALA A 88 -7.99 3.33 -10.21
CA ALA A 88 -9.16 4.20 -10.12
C ALA A 88 -10.36 3.48 -9.47
N GLY A 89 -10.50 2.17 -9.71
CA GLY A 89 -11.53 1.33 -9.12
C GLY A 89 -11.39 1.24 -7.60
N MET A 90 -10.17 1.01 -7.09
CA MET A 90 -9.88 1.01 -5.66
C MET A 90 -10.21 2.35 -5.01
N LEU A 91 -9.78 3.45 -5.62
CA LEU A 91 -10.08 4.79 -5.11
C LEU A 91 -11.58 5.11 -5.11
N ALA A 92 -12.35 4.60 -6.07
CA ALA A 92 -13.79 4.76 -6.08
C ALA A 92 -14.46 4.06 -4.89
N VAL A 93 -14.07 2.81 -4.60
CA VAL A 93 -14.53 2.06 -3.43
C VAL A 93 -14.10 2.75 -2.13
N CYS A 94 -12.85 3.22 -2.05
CA CYS A 94 -12.36 3.96 -0.89
C CYS A 94 -13.20 5.21 -0.60
N ARG A 95 -13.52 5.98 -1.64
CA ARG A 95 -14.33 7.20 -1.51
C ARG A 95 -15.73 6.90 -0.97
N GLU A 96 -16.42 5.92 -1.55
CA GLU A 96 -17.76 5.50 -1.10
C GLU A 96 -17.75 5.06 0.37
N ARG A 97 -16.75 4.29 0.76
CA ARG A 97 -16.60 3.84 2.15
C ARG A 97 -16.28 4.97 3.11
N ALA A 98 -15.43 5.92 2.71
CA ALA A 98 -15.09 7.09 3.51
C ALA A 98 -16.32 8.00 3.73
N GLU A 99 -17.14 8.18 2.71
CA GLU A 99 -18.42 8.90 2.81
C GLU A 99 -19.38 8.18 3.76
N THR A 100 -19.52 6.87 3.63
CA THR A 100 -20.35 6.03 4.51
C THR A 100 -19.90 6.10 5.98
N ALA A 101 -18.58 6.14 6.21
CA ALA A 101 -17.99 6.30 7.54
C ALA A 101 -18.03 7.75 8.08
N GLY A 102 -18.46 8.71 7.26
CA GLY A 102 -18.53 10.13 7.64
C GLY A 102 -17.16 10.81 7.79
N VAL A 103 -16.13 10.30 7.12
CA VAL A 103 -14.74 10.82 7.18
C VAL A 103 -14.21 11.31 5.83
N GLY A 104 -15.07 11.44 4.82
CA GLY A 104 -14.68 11.86 3.47
C GLY A 104 -13.88 13.16 3.45
N ASP A 105 -14.20 14.13 4.27
CA ASP A 105 -13.49 15.43 4.38
C ASP A 105 -12.06 15.31 4.93
N LEU A 106 -11.69 14.14 5.50
CA LEU A 106 -10.35 13.87 6.02
C LEU A 106 -9.50 13.02 5.06
N LEU A 107 -10.05 12.59 3.92
CA LEU A 107 -9.34 11.81 2.91
C LEU A 107 -9.20 12.60 1.60
N ASP A 108 -7.95 12.83 1.19
CA ASP A 108 -7.60 13.35 -0.13
C ASP A 108 -7.07 12.19 -0.98
N LEU A 109 -7.90 11.66 -1.88
CA LEU A 109 -7.61 10.47 -2.67
C LEU A 109 -7.14 10.86 -4.08
N ARG A 110 -5.90 10.47 -4.42
CA ARG A 110 -5.24 10.83 -5.68
C ARG A 110 -4.81 9.59 -6.47
N LEU A 111 -5.13 9.57 -7.75
CA LEU A 111 -4.64 8.55 -8.68
C LEU A 111 -3.16 8.81 -8.97
N GLY A 112 -2.31 7.81 -8.75
CA GLY A 112 -0.88 7.96 -8.95
C GLY A 112 -0.08 6.70 -8.68
N ASP A 113 1.16 6.70 -9.15
CA ASP A 113 2.14 5.64 -8.92
C ASP A 113 2.94 5.95 -7.64
N LEU A 114 3.20 4.93 -6.82
CA LEU A 114 4.02 5.09 -5.61
C LEU A 114 5.49 5.43 -5.89
N ARG A 115 5.94 5.29 -7.15
CA ARG A 115 7.27 5.71 -7.62
C ARG A 115 7.34 7.20 -8.01
N ASP A 116 6.18 7.82 -8.23
CA ASP A 116 6.03 9.25 -8.55
C ASP A 116 4.65 9.75 -8.05
N PRO A 117 4.40 9.74 -6.74
CA PRO A 117 3.12 10.10 -6.18
C PRO A 117 2.83 11.60 -6.38
N PRO A 118 1.61 11.98 -6.80
CA PRO A 118 1.23 13.37 -7.05
C PRO A 118 0.99 14.14 -5.74
N VAL A 119 2.02 14.23 -4.90
CA VAL A 119 1.98 14.85 -3.57
C VAL A 119 3.06 15.93 -3.48
N GLY A 120 2.65 17.19 -3.28
CA GLY A 120 3.55 18.32 -3.08
C GLY A 120 3.81 18.63 -1.60
N GLU A 121 3.01 18.09 -0.71
CA GLU A 121 3.05 18.32 0.73
C GLU A 121 4.15 17.45 1.39
N ARG A 122 4.76 17.97 2.45
CA ARG A 122 5.67 17.18 3.31
C ARG A 122 5.00 16.82 4.62
N THR A 123 5.17 15.56 5.03
CA THR A 123 4.52 14.99 6.19
C THR A 123 5.52 14.44 7.22
N MET A 124 5.04 14.12 8.42
CA MET A 124 5.81 13.40 9.44
C MET A 124 5.70 11.89 9.31
N LEU A 125 4.76 11.38 8.49
CA LEU A 125 4.56 9.96 8.29
C LEU A 125 4.12 9.64 6.86
N VAL A 126 4.85 8.76 6.22
CA VAL A 126 4.44 8.03 5.02
C VAL A 126 4.21 6.58 5.40
N THR A 127 3.09 6.00 4.99
CA THR A 127 2.80 4.57 5.16
C THR A 127 2.70 3.88 3.81
N CYS A 128 3.09 2.61 3.75
CA CYS A 128 2.89 1.75 2.59
C CYS A 128 2.49 0.36 3.08
N PRO A 129 1.22 0.20 3.52
CA PRO A 129 0.75 -1.00 4.16
C PRO A 129 0.44 -2.13 3.18
N PHE A 130 0.24 -3.32 3.74
CA PHE A 130 -0.25 -4.50 3.06
C PHE A 130 0.57 -4.89 1.84
N ARG A 131 1.91 -4.89 2.04
CA ARG A 131 2.85 -5.46 1.07
C ARG A 131 2.88 -4.73 -0.29
N ALA A 132 2.39 -3.47 -0.37
CA ALA A 132 2.27 -2.75 -1.64
C ALA A 132 3.63 -2.59 -2.35
N TYR A 133 4.75 -2.49 -1.64
CA TYR A 133 6.08 -2.45 -2.26
C TYR A 133 6.48 -3.75 -2.98
N LEU A 134 5.83 -4.89 -2.70
CA LEU A 134 6.11 -6.14 -3.41
C LEU A 134 5.61 -6.15 -4.85
N HIS A 135 4.78 -5.18 -5.26
CA HIS A 135 4.40 -4.98 -6.66
C HIS A 135 5.53 -4.40 -7.52
N LEU A 136 6.59 -3.89 -6.89
CA LEU A 136 7.77 -3.39 -7.60
C LEU A 136 8.68 -4.54 -8.00
N ALA A 137 8.92 -4.66 -9.31
CA ALA A 137 9.57 -5.85 -9.86
C ALA A 137 11.10 -5.83 -9.72
N SER A 138 11.71 -4.65 -9.54
CA SER A 138 13.17 -4.51 -9.48
C SER A 138 13.64 -3.63 -8.32
N ASP A 139 14.93 -3.74 -7.99
CA ASP A 139 15.56 -2.92 -6.95
C ASP A 139 15.64 -1.44 -7.35
N GLU A 140 15.73 -1.14 -8.65
CA GLU A 140 15.67 0.22 -9.17
C GLU A 140 14.31 0.84 -8.89
N GLU A 141 13.22 0.11 -9.15
CA GLU A 141 11.86 0.57 -8.86
C GLU A 141 11.63 0.75 -7.35
N ARG A 142 12.07 -0.20 -6.54
CA ARG A 142 11.99 -0.13 -5.07
C ARG A 142 12.76 1.07 -4.54
N LEU A 143 13.99 1.27 -5.02
CA LEU A 143 14.81 2.41 -4.61
C LEU A 143 14.20 3.74 -5.05
N ALA A 144 13.60 3.83 -6.24
CA ALA A 144 12.88 5.01 -6.70
C ALA A 144 11.70 5.33 -5.77
N ALA A 145 10.86 4.34 -5.47
CA ALA A 145 9.72 4.50 -4.58
C ALA A 145 10.13 4.88 -3.15
N LEU A 146 11.18 4.27 -2.60
CA LEU A 146 11.71 4.62 -1.28
C LEU A 146 12.25 6.06 -1.25
N LYS A 147 12.94 6.51 -2.31
CA LYS A 147 13.42 7.90 -2.43
C LYS A 147 12.25 8.88 -2.51
N CYS A 148 11.21 8.57 -3.29
CA CYS A 148 10.00 9.39 -3.34
C CYS A 148 9.33 9.47 -1.96
N ALA A 149 9.16 8.35 -1.27
CA ALA A 149 8.64 8.33 0.10
C ALA A 149 9.48 9.20 1.06
N ARG A 150 10.83 9.13 0.95
CA ARG A 150 11.73 10.01 1.73
C ARG A 150 11.50 11.47 1.43
N ASP A 151 11.34 11.84 0.16
CA ASP A 151 11.20 13.23 -0.25
C ASP A 151 9.86 13.85 0.18
N LEU A 152 8.83 13.03 0.39
CA LEU A 152 7.56 13.41 1.01
C LEU A 152 7.69 13.64 2.54
N LEU A 153 8.73 13.15 3.19
CA LEU A 153 8.91 13.29 4.62
C LEU A 153 9.59 14.61 4.99
N GLN A 154 9.19 15.18 6.10
CA GLN A 154 9.95 16.23 6.79
C GLN A 154 11.21 15.62 7.44
N PRO A 155 12.25 16.41 7.76
CA PRO A 155 13.38 15.92 8.54
C PRO A 155 12.90 15.24 9.84
N GLY A 156 13.39 14.02 10.12
CA GLY A 156 12.96 13.21 11.25
C GLY A 156 11.59 12.53 11.09
N GLY A 157 10.91 12.74 9.95
CA GLY A 157 9.70 11.99 9.58
C GLY A 157 10.00 10.52 9.30
N ARG A 158 8.98 9.69 9.29
CA ARG A 158 9.12 8.22 9.21
C ARG A 158 8.35 7.64 8.04
N LEU A 159 8.95 6.65 7.41
CA LEU A 159 8.31 5.68 6.54
C LEU A 159 7.99 4.42 7.37
N VAL A 160 6.76 3.92 7.24
CA VAL A 160 6.31 2.67 7.86
C VAL A 160 5.68 1.79 6.79
N PHE A 161 6.19 0.58 6.65
CA PHE A 161 5.68 -0.39 5.67
C PHE A 161 5.86 -1.81 6.16
N ASP A 162 5.13 -2.74 5.56
CA ASP A 162 5.26 -4.17 5.79
C ASP A 162 5.52 -4.90 4.46
N VAL A 163 6.32 -5.94 4.55
CA VAL A 163 6.65 -6.85 3.45
C VAL A 163 6.83 -8.26 3.99
N PHE A 164 6.85 -9.24 3.09
CA PHE A 164 7.16 -10.61 3.46
C PHE A 164 8.23 -11.22 2.54
N ALA A 165 8.87 -12.26 3.03
CA ALA A 165 9.63 -13.23 2.25
C ALA A 165 9.13 -14.62 2.65
N PRO A 166 8.69 -15.48 1.69
CA PRO A 166 8.08 -16.76 2.03
C PRO A 166 9.08 -17.70 2.70
N SER A 167 8.59 -18.51 3.62
CA SER A 167 9.32 -19.66 4.08
C SER A 167 9.27 -20.80 3.04
N ARG A 168 10.13 -21.77 3.20
CA ARG A 168 10.09 -22.95 2.36
C ARG A 168 8.81 -23.76 2.61
N GLU A 169 8.32 -23.79 3.83
CA GLU A 169 7.09 -24.46 4.22
C GLU A 169 5.87 -23.85 3.53
N ASP A 170 5.76 -22.50 3.50
CA ASP A 170 4.71 -21.78 2.78
C ASP A 170 4.68 -22.14 1.29
N ILE A 171 5.87 -22.18 0.66
CA ILE A 171 5.98 -22.53 -0.76
C ILE A 171 5.49 -23.98 -0.96
N GLU A 172 6.01 -24.92 -0.19
CA GLU A 172 5.64 -26.34 -0.32
C GLU A 172 4.15 -26.61 -0.08
N GLU A 173 3.51 -25.83 0.81
CA GLU A 173 2.08 -25.96 1.12
C GLU A 173 1.16 -25.33 0.08
N THR A 174 1.58 -24.23 -0.56
CA THR A 174 0.68 -23.39 -1.36
C THR A 174 0.96 -23.44 -2.86
N ASP A 175 2.17 -23.84 -3.31
CA ASP A 175 2.56 -23.79 -4.72
C ASP A 175 1.62 -24.59 -5.63
N GLY A 176 1.11 -23.90 -6.63
CA GLY A 176 0.23 -24.48 -7.64
C GLY A 176 -1.15 -24.92 -7.16
N ARG A 177 -1.52 -24.66 -5.90
CA ARG A 177 -2.77 -25.15 -5.31
C ARG A 177 -3.83 -24.05 -5.25
N TRP A 178 -5.09 -24.41 -5.53
CA TRP A 178 -6.24 -23.58 -5.26
C TRP A 178 -6.69 -23.77 -3.81
N LEU A 179 -6.65 -22.70 -3.03
CA LEU A 179 -7.10 -22.68 -1.63
C LEU A 179 -8.28 -21.72 -1.50
N GLU A 180 -9.31 -22.13 -0.79
CA GLU A 180 -10.41 -21.25 -0.43
C GLU A 180 -9.98 -20.39 0.75
N ARG A 181 -9.86 -19.07 0.51
CA ARG A 181 -9.43 -18.09 1.53
C ARG A 181 -10.60 -17.53 2.30
N GLU A 182 -11.70 -17.27 1.60
CA GLU A 182 -12.97 -16.85 2.15
C GLU A 182 -14.09 -17.60 1.44
N PRO A 183 -15.29 -17.73 1.97
CA PRO A 183 -16.36 -18.49 1.33
C PRO A 183 -16.60 -18.08 -0.13
N GLY A 184 -16.36 -19.01 -1.05
CA GLY A 184 -16.50 -18.81 -2.49
C GLY A 184 -15.35 -18.02 -3.15
N ILE A 185 -14.32 -17.61 -2.41
CA ILE A 185 -13.16 -16.90 -2.93
C ILE A 185 -11.94 -17.81 -2.88
N TRP A 186 -11.43 -18.11 -4.06
CA TRP A 186 -10.32 -19.03 -4.25
C TRP A 186 -9.07 -18.29 -4.67
N GLU A 187 -7.94 -18.68 -4.08
CA GLU A 187 -6.62 -18.16 -4.38
C GLU A 187 -5.69 -19.28 -4.80
N ARG A 188 -4.81 -19.00 -5.75
CA ARG A 188 -3.71 -19.88 -6.14
C ARG A 188 -2.42 -19.07 -6.17
N ALA A 189 -1.43 -19.58 -5.45
CA ALA A 189 -0.06 -19.10 -5.50
C ALA A 189 0.75 -19.98 -6.47
N ASP A 190 1.47 -19.34 -7.40
CA ASP A 190 2.49 -19.98 -8.22
C ASP A 190 3.82 -19.29 -7.91
N TRP A 191 4.75 -20.02 -7.30
CA TRP A 191 6.02 -19.51 -6.80
C TRP A 191 7.16 -19.73 -7.79
N ASP A 192 7.97 -18.70 -8.01
CA ASP A 192 9.26 -18.77 -8.70
C ASP A 192 10.36 -18.32 -7.73
N GLU A 193 10.94 -19.28 -7.02
CA GLU A 193 11.98 -19.01 -6.01
C GLU A 193 13.23 -18.38 -6.64
N GLN A 194 13.62 -18.80 -7.86
CA GLN A 194 14.78 -18.27 -8.53
C GLN A 194 14.61 -16.80 -8.92
N ALA A 195 13.44 -16.44 -9.41
CA ALA A 195 13.09 -15.06 -9.76
C ALA A 195 12.56 -14.27 -8.55
N ARG A 196 12.37 -14.91 -7.38
CA ARG A 196 11.74 -14.33 -6.18
C ARG A 196 10.40 -13.68 -6.52
N ARG A 197 9.56 -14.43 -7.21
CA ARG A 197 8.28 -13.95 -7.75
C ARG A 197 7.14 -14.87 -7.34
N LEU A 198 6.07 -14.24 -6.82
CA LEU A 198 4.80 -14.89 -6.57
C LEU A 198 3.77 -14.38 -7.57
N THR A 199 3.15 -15.31 -8.32
CA THR A 199 1.98 -15.01 -9.13
C THR A 199 0.75 -15.48 -8.38
N LEU A 200 -0.08 -14.53 -7.93
CA LEU A 200 -1.36 -14.81 -7.28
C LEU A 200 -2.48 -14.75 -8.30
N ARG A 201 -3.31 -15.79 -8.33
CA ARG A 201 -4.57 -15.81 -9.06
C ARG A 201 -5.70 -15.89 -8.07
N VAL A 202 -6.62 -14.92 -8.15
CA VAL A 202 -7.80 -14.87 -7.28
C VAL A 202 -9.03 -14.99 -8.14
N ARG A 203 -10.02 -15.75 -7.71
CA ARG A 203 -11.29 -15.91 -8.42
C ARG A 203 -12.46 -16.05 -7.46
N ARG A 204 -13.60 -15.50 -7.90
CA ARG A 204 -14.93 -15.73 -7.33
C ARG A 204 -15.92 -15.82 -8.49
N GLU A 205 -16.57 -16.97 -8.67
CA GLU A 205 -17.49 -17.23 -9.80
C GLU A 205 -16.83 -16.93 -11.17
N ALA A 206 -17.34 -15.91 -11.89
CA ALA A 206 -16.80 -15.48 -13.19
C ALA A 206 -15.74 -14.37 -13.07
N GLU A 207 -15.56 -13.78 -11.87
CA GLU A 207 -14.56 -12.76 -11.62
C GLU A 207 -13.21 -13.43 -11.36
N ALA A 208 -12.16 -12.99 -12.05
CA ALA A 208 -10.81 -13.47 -11.82
C ALA A 208 -9.79 -12.38 -12.09
N THR A 209 -8.70 -12.40 -11.32
CA THR A 209 -7.55 -11.53 -11.54
C THR A 209 -6.25 -12.27 -11.32
N THR A 210 -5.17 -11.68 -11.84
CA THR A 210 -3.81 -12.16 -11.61
C THR A 210 -2.94 -10.96 -11.24
N MET A 211 -2.16 -11.10 -10.17
CA MET A 211 -1.18 -10.12 -9.75
C MET A 211 0.17 -10.78 -9.51
N THR A 212 1.23 -10.02 -9.63
CA THR A 212 2.59 -10.50 -9.39
C THR A 212 3.21 -9.70 -8.26
N LEU A 213 3.79 -10.40 -7.30
CA LEU A 213 4.55 -9.85 -6.19
C LEU A 213 6.01 -10.32 -6.31
N SER A 214 6.95 -9.46 -5.97
CA SER A 214 8.38 -9.78 -5.96
C SER A 214 8.92 -9.52 -4.57
N TRP A 215 9.42 -10.54 -3.90
CA TRP A 215 9.91 -10.42 -2.53
C TRP A 215 11.42 -10.26 -2.44
N LEU A 216 11.87 -9.72 -1.31
CA LEU A 216 13.28 -9.66 -0.92
C LEU A 216 13.42 -10.15 0.53
N PRO A 217 14.55 -10.80 0.87
CA PRO A 217 14.93 -11.00 2.27
C PRO A 217 15.04 -9.67 3.03
N ALA A 218 14.73 -9.69 4.32
CA ALA A 218 14.74 -8.48 5.15
C ALA A 218 16.10 -7.73 5.11
N GLY A 219 17.23 -8.44 5.04
CA GLY A 219 18.54 -7.81 4.92
C GLY A 219 18.72 -6.95 3.65
N GLU A 220 18.09 -7.34 2.54
CA GLU A 220 18.16 -6.56 1.29
C GLU A 220 17.26 -5.30 1.39
N TRP A 221 16.13 -5.35 2.09
CA TRP A 221 15.34 -4.16 2.41
C TRP A 221 16.12 -3.15 3.26
N ALA A 222 16.89 -3.62 4.26
CA ALA A 222 17.75 -2.74 5.05
C ALA A 222 18.79 -2.00 4.18
N VAL A 223 19.40 -2.70 3.20
CA VAL A 223 20.33 -2.08 2.24
C VAL A 223 19.63 -1.04 1.36
N LEU A 224 18.43 -1.33 0.86
CA LEU A 224 17.67 -0.38 0.05
C LEU A 224 17.25 0.86 0.84
N LEU A 225 16.87 0.70 2.10
CA LEU A 225 16.54 1.81 3.00
C LEU A 225 17.74 2.73 3.23
N ASP A 226 18.92 2.16 3.52
CA ASP A 226 20.17 2.94 3.67
C ASP A 226 20.49 3.71 2.39
N ARG A 227 20.47 3.04 1.23
CA ARG A 227 20.69 3.67 -0.09
C ARG A 227 19.66 4.76 -0.44
N ALA A 228 18.46 4.67 0.11
CA ALA A 228 17.44 5.69 -0.06
C ALA A 228 17.58 6.86 0.93
N GLY A 229 18.50 6.81 1.90
CA GLY A 229 18.72 7.84 2.90
C GLY A 229 17.79 7.74 4.10
N PHE A 230 17.51 6.53 4.53
CA PHE A 230 16.79 6.23 5.76
C PHE A 230 17.70 5.59 6.79
N GLU A 231 17.43 5.87 8.06
CA GLU A 231 17.94 5.12 9.20
C GLU A 231 16.82 4.24 9.75
N VAL A 232 17.09 2.95 9.94
CA VAL A 232 16.10 2.01 10.47
C VAL A 232 15.95 2.22 11.97
N ASP A 233 14.80 2.71 12.42
CA ASP A 233 14.46 2.86 13.84
C ASP A 233 14.00 1.52 14.45
N ALA A 234 13.29 0.67 13.69
CA ALA A 234 12.86 -0.66 14.11
C ALA A 234 12.52 -1.57 12.92
N CYS A 235 12.69 -2.87 13.13
CA CYS A 235 12.14 -3.93 12.30
C CYS A 235 11.45 -4.93 13.22
N TYR A 236 10.15 -5.15 12.98
CA TYR A 236 9.33 -6.08 13.78
C TYR A 236 8.94 -7.29 12.94
N GLY A 237 8.77 -8.45 13.61
CA GLY A 237 8.28 -9.68 12.99
C GLY A 237 6.75 -9.76 12.90
N TRP A 238 6.02 -8.85 13.56
CA TRP A 238 4.57 -8.74 13.48
C TRP A 238 4.06 -7.39 14.00
N PHE A 239 2.80 -7.11 13.80
CA PHE A 239 2.15 -5.85 14.19
C PHE A 239 1.99 -5.68 15.72
N ASP A 240 2.27 -6.71 16.52
CA ASP A 240 2.39 -6.65 17.98
C ASP A 240 3.73 -6.06 18.48
N ARG A 241 4.61 -5.68 17.54
CA ARG A 241 5.94 -5.10 17.79
C ARG A 241 6.97 -6.07 18.35
N ARG A 242 6.76 -7.39 18.25
CA ARG A 242 7.85 -8.33 18.54
C ARG A 242 9.03 -8.08 17.60
N PRO A 243 10.26 -8.12 18.10
CA PRO A 243 11.43 -7.95 17.23
C PRO A 243 11.43 -8.95 16.08
N TYR A 244 11.94 -8.52 14.93
CA TYR A 244 12.15 -9.42 13.80
C TYR A 244 13.23 -10.45 14.15
N ASP A 245 12.92 -11.72 14.02
CA ASP A 245 13.78 -12.87 14.39
C ASP A 245 14.16 -13.75 13.19
N GLY A 246 13.91 -13.27 11.97
CA GLY A 246 14.15 -14.04 10.74
C GLY A 246 12.90 -14.73 10.18
N GLY A 247 11.71 -14.45 10.72
CA GLY A 247 10.44 -14.94 10.20
C GLY A 247 10.06 -14.35 8.84
N GLU A 248 8.89 -14.71 8.37
CA GLU A 248 8.40 -14.35 7.03
C GLU A 248 8.04 -12.87 6.90
N ASP A 249 7.26 -12.36 7.84
CA ASP A 249 6.82 -10.96 7.82
C ASP A 249 7.85 -10.04 8.45
N SER A 250 8.03 -8.87 7.85
CA SER A 250 8.87 -7.81 8.41
C SER A 250 8.18 -6.45 8.27
N ILE A 251 8.02 -5.76 9.41
CA ILE A 251 7.39 -4.45 9.52
C ILE A 251 8.47 -3.43 9.85
N TRP A 252 8.67 -2.46 8.98
CA TRP A 252 9.75 -1.51 9.02
C TRP A 252 9.30 -0.14 9.49
N ILE A 253 10.04 0.44 10.42
CA ILE A 253 9.98 1.86 10.77
C ILE A 253 11.33 2.47 10.43
N ALA A 254 11.36 3.29 9.37
CA ALA A 254 12.57 3.92 8.87
C ALA A 254 12.43 5.45 8.95
N ARG A 255 13.44 6.13 9.50
CA ARG A 255 13.45 7.57 9.72
C ARG A 255 14.26 8.27 8.64
N ARG A 256 13.71 9.35 8.09
CA ARG A 256 14.46 10.23 7.20
C ARG A 256 15.63 10.89 7.96
N THR A 257 16.84 10.67 7.48
CA THR A 257 18.05 11.37 7.93
C THR A 257 18.15 12.78 7.37
#